data_1bacf96981dbb05df16771a4aa5ef189
#
_entry.id   1bacf96981dbb05df16771a4aa5ef189
#
_cell.length_a   1.000
_cell.length_b   1.000
_cell.length_c   1.000
_cell.angle_alpha   90.00
_cell.angle_beta   90.00
_cell.angle_gamma   90.00
#
_symmetry.space_group_name_H-M   'P 1'
#
loop_
_entity.id
_entity.type
_entity.pdbx_description
1 polymer ?
#
loop_
_entity_poly.entity_id
_entity_poly.type
_entity_poly.pdbx_seq_one_letter_code
_entity_poly.pdbx_strand_id
1 'polypeptide(L)'
;MDPVIVVGAGPVGLSLALALAGQGVPSIVLDEGPGKEEIRPARTVVLHADTAAMAHRLGCTTLRDEGAYYAAWRTVRRGRPAQRVTFEEHPAPLHVPQHALTRGLRDSAAAHPLVQLVTDSKLDSLEQDERGITAHTRGAETTWWRGSHLVGCDGARSTVRKLLGIRFPGRTAVERHAVAALRTELPWPGEALLHRNPPSGPAEVTSRPLADGVWRLDWLLPARGELVTPDALVTLIRDTLAVWCGGTTPPYDLLDTGVHTLHHRLARRWRDGRAFLAGDAAHLLGALGTQGVEEGLRDAENLAWKLSLAWHQGASEELLDSYEGERRTAVAARLRAADQAMPTLRAGGALRTYLPGAARSAETLLTDGHLGRGPLGAEPTYSPPMAVREVPTATEPGGPVANVPVTAPDGSTVPLRDLLGQGRLLVVLVAPGTGVWDRRHWLGAGLMPRLAAAVSALPVRTDLLVADGYPGAPAHTVLLVRPDGHLAATFAGVRPAELYEAADAIRAGAPEARPAPPPATAPATAPTSVID
;
A
#
# COMPACT_ATOMS: atom_id res chain seq x y z
N MET A 1 18.77 21.68 0.97
CA MET A 1 17.37 21.87 0.53
C MET A 1 16.46 21.97 1.73
N ASP A 2 15.34 22.72 1.60
CA ASP A 2 14.34 22.81 2.64
C ASP A 2 13.61 21.47 2.84
N PRO A 3 13.06 21.18 4.02
CA PRO A 3 12.33 19.93 4.29
C PRO A 3 11.08 19.80 3.42
N VAL A 4 10.51 18.61 3.38
CA VAL A 4 9.18 18.38 2.80
C VAL A 4 8.11 18.68 3.86
N ILE A 5 7.11 19.49 3.52
CA ILE A 5 5.97 19.76 4.40
C ILE A 5 4.89 18.69 4.15
N VAL A 6 4.43 18.03 5.20
CA VAL A 6 3.32 17.10 5.17
C VAL A 6 2.17 17.67 6.00
N VAL A 7 1.00 17.84 5.40
CA VAL A 7 -0.17 18.37 6.11
C VAL A 7 -1.11 17.23 6.46
N GLY A 8 -1.28 16.98 7.75
CA GLY A 8 -2.07 15.90 8.33
C GLY A 8 -1.20 14.76 8.90
N ALA A 9 -1.30 14.51 10.21
CA ALA A 9 -0.63 13.44 10.94
C ALA A 9 -1.52 12.18 11.10
N GLY A 10 -2.32 11.88 10.08
CA GLY A 10 -3.01 10.60 9.94
C GLY A 10 -2.07 9.49 9.42
N PRO A 11 -2.57 8.25 9.24
CA PRO A 11 -1.75 7.11 8.80
C PRO A 11 -0.92 7.40 7.54
N VAL A 12 -1.51 8.08 6.56
CA VAL A 12 -0.86 8.37 5.28
C VAL A 12 0.26 9.39 5.42
N GLY A 13 0.01 10.51 6.13
CA GLY A 13 1.01 11.56 6.30
C GLY A 13 2.20 11.11 7.16
N LEU A 14 1.93 10.37 8.25
CA LEU A 14 2.99 9.79 9.08
C LEU A 14 3.81 8.75 8.32
N SER A 15 3.16 7.90 7.51
CA SER A 15 3.88 6.92 6.67
C SER A 15 4.74 7.60 5.63
N LEU A 16 4.26 8.67 5.00
CA LEU A 16 5.06 9.46 4.05
C LEU A 16 6.27 10.10 4.74
N ALA A 17 6.09 10.73 5.90
CA ALA A 17 7.17 11.35 6.65
C ALA A 17 8.25 10.34 7.06
N LEU A 18 7.86 9.16 7.54
CA LEU A 18 8.77 8.07 7.89
C LEU A 18 9.48 7.49 6.65
N ALA A 19 8.76 7.31 5.55
CA ALA A 19 9.36 6.82 4.30
C ALA A 19 10.39 7.82 3.75
N LEU A 20 10.13 9.13 3.82
CA LEU A 20 11.08 10.18 3.48
C LEU A 20 12.30 10.16 4.41
N ALA A 21 12.06 10.05 5.72
CA ALA A 21 13.12 10.00 6.72
C ALA A 21 14.04 8.79 6.55
N GLY A 22 13.48 7.60 6.25
CA GLY A 22 14.25 6.40 5.89
C GLY A 22 15.12 6.58 4.64
N GLN A 23 14.83 7.58 3.81
CA GLN A 23 15.60 7.94 2.63
C GLN A 23 16.47 9.19 2.84
N GLY A 24 16.60 9.67 4.08
CA GLY A 24 17.44 10.80 4.44
C GLY A 24 16.83 12.17 4.11
N VAL A 25 15.53 12.27 3.89
CA VAL A 25 14.82 13.52 3.59
C VAL A 25 14.11 14.02 4.84
N PRO A 26 14.42 15.23 5.33
CA PRO A 26 13.73 15.81 6.49
C PRO A 26 12.31 16.23 6.13
N SER A 27 11.39 16.11 7.08
CA SER A 27 10.01 16.51 6.92
C SER A 27 9.45 17.25 8.14
N ILE A 28 8.50 18.17 7.88
CA ILE A 28 7.69 18.84 8.90
C ILE A 28 6.26 18.39 8.70
N VAL A 29 5.70 17.72 9.70
CA VAL A 29 4.31 17.24 9.70
C VAL A 29 3.45 18.20 10.49
N LEU A 30 2.52 18.88 9.81
CA LEU A 30 1.60 19.86 10.38
C LEU A 30 0.24 19.19 10.61
N ASP A 31 -0.29 19.23 11.82
CA ASP A 31 -1.60 18.65 12.15
C ASP A 31 -2.47 19.63 12.92
N GLU A 32 -3.76 19.73 12.54
CA GLU A 32 -4.72 20.60 13.24
C GLU A 32 -5.17 20.07 14.59
N GLY A 33 -4.95 18.78 14.86
CA GLY A 33 -5.33 18.11 16.11
C GLY A 33 -4.26 18.25 17.21
N PRO A 34 -4.64 17.93 18.46
CA PRO A 34 -3.77 18.08 19.64
C PRO A 34 -2.71 16.96 19.76
N GLY A 35 -2.51 16.14 18.75
CA GLY A 35 -1.53 15.05 18.77
C GLY A 35 -1.92 13.84 19.62
N LYS A 36 -3.13 13.83 20.17
CA LYS A 36 -3.71 12.68 20.90
C LYS A 36 -4.74 12.00 20.04
N GLU A 37 -4.67 10.68 19.97
CA GLU A 37 -5.61 9.89 19.20
C GLU A 37 -6.83 9.49 20.03
N GLU A 38 -8.00 9.63 19.43
CA GLU A 38 -9.22 9.09 19.98
C GLU A 38 -9.24 7.58 19.83
N ILE A 39 -9.39 6.85 20.92
CA ILE A 39 -9.50 5.37 20.89
C ILE A 39 -10.88 4.99 20.37
N ARG A 40 -10.93 4.51 19.14
CA ARG A 40 -12.15 4.08 18.43
C ARG A 40 -11.98 2.66 17.91
N PRO A 41 -12.25 1.63 18.76
CA PRO A 41 -12.07 0.23 18.36
C PRO A 41 -12.92 -0.21 17.17
N ALA A 42 -14.07 0.42 16.92
CA ALA A 42 -14.89 0.15 15.74
C ALA A 42 -14.31 0.76 14.45
N ARG A 43 -13.36 1.71 14.54
CA ARG A 43 -12.65 2.27 13.38
C ARG A 43 -11.40 1.47 13.11
N THR A 44 -11.46 0.59 12.13
CA THR A 44 -10.38 -0.36 11.82
C THR A 44 -9.90 -0.25 10.39
N VAL A 45 -8.74 -0.82 10.14
CA VAL A 45 -8.16 -1.03 8.81
C VAL A 45 -7.81 -2.51 8.64
N VAL A 46 -7.89 -2.99 7.41
CA VAL A 46 -7.34 -4.27 7.01
C VAL A 46 -6.08 -3.98 6.22
N LEU A 47 -4.95 -4.51 6.63
CA LEU A 47 -3.68 -4.41 5.94
C LEU A 47 -3.40 -5.74 5.23
N HIS A 48 -3.25 -5.69 3.91
CA HIS A 48 -2.78 -6.83 3.15
C HIS A 48 -1.25 -6.95 3.24
N ALA A 49 -0.68 -8.00 2.66
CA ALA A 49 0.73 -8.34 2.89
C ALA A 49 1.72 -7.22 2.56
N ASP A 50 1.48 -6.48 1.49
CA ASP A 50 2.30 -5.35 1.05
C ASP A 50 2.29 -4.19 2.06
N THR A 51 1.09 -3.76 2.45
CA THR A 51 0.89 -2.63 3.37
C THR A 51 1.21 -2.98 4.82
N ALA A 52 0.99 -4.24 5.24
CA ALA A 52 1.44 -4.73 6.54
C ALA A 52 2.98 -4.76 6.64
N ALA A 53 3.67 -5.24 5.58
CA ALA A 53 5.12 -5.20 5.50
C ALA A 53 5.65 -3.75 5.48
N MET A 54 4.99 -2.84 4.73
CA MET A 54 5.33 -1.42 4.76
C MET A 54 5.19 -0.84 6.17
N ALA A 55 4.07 -1.05 6.87
CA ALA A 55 3.88 -0.56 8.23
C ALA A 55 4.97 -1.08 9.18
N HIS A 56 5.36 -2.35 9.04
CA HIS A 56 6.46 -2.93 9.81
C HIS A 56 7.80 -2.26 9.51
N ARG A 57 8.15 -2.03 8.22
CA ARG A 57 9.39 -1.30 7.84
C ARG A 57 9.42 0.13 8.38
N LEU A 58 8.25 0.77 8.54
CA LEU A 58 8.10 2.11 9.11
C LEU A 58 8.11 2.12 10.66
N GLY A 59 8.39 0.98 11.31
CA GLY A 59 8.56 0.88 12.75
C GLY A 59 7.32 0.42 13.54
N CYS A 60 6.20 0.11 12.87
CA CYS A 60 5.01 -0.40 13.54
C CYS A 60 5.15 -1.90 13.87
N THR A 61 6.03 -2.24 14.80
CA THR A 61 6.34 -3.64 15.15
C THR A 61 5.29 -4.30 16.05
N THR A 62 4.49 -3.51 16.79
CA THR A 62 3.50 -3.99 17.77
C THR A 62 2.09 -4.19 17.18
N LEU A 63 1.87 -3.94 15.90
CA LEU A 63 0.54 -4.07 15.29
C LEU A 63 -0.06 -5.48 15.40
N ARG A 64 0.79 -6.50 15.50
CA ARG A 64 0.35 -7.89 15.70
C ARG A 64 -0.28 -8.12 17.06
N ASP A 65 0.14 -7.38 18.07
CA ASP A 65 -0.34 -7.51 19.45
C ASP A 65 -1.72 -6.85 19.64
N GLU A 66 -2.04 -5.87 18.80
CA GLU A 66 -3.29 -5.10 18.86
C GLU A 66 -4.29 -5.49 17.79
N GLY A 67 -3.87 -6.24 16.78
CA GLY A 67 -4.68 -6.74 15.67
C GLY A 67 -4.80 -8.25 15.66
N ALA A 68 -5.43 -8.77 14.61
CA ALA A 68 -5.51 -10.20 14.36
C ALA A 68 -5.30 -10.52 12.88
N TYR A 69 -4.52 -11.55 12.60
CA TYR A 69 -4.53 -12.20 11.30
C TYR A 69 -5.77 -13.09 11.18
N TYR A 70 -6.39 -13.11 10.01
CA TYR A 70 -7.50 -14.03 9.79
C TYR A 70 -7.00 -15.49 9.77
N ALA A 71 -7.58 -16.35 10.59
CA ALA A 71 -7.36 -17.79 10.48
C ALA A 71 -7.97 -18.35 9.18
N ALA A 72 -9.12 -17.81 8.78
CA ALA A 72 -9.75 -18.05 7.49
C ALA A 72 -10.72 -16.91 7.17
N TRP A 73 -11.14 -16.82 5.91
CA TRP A 73 -12.28 -16.03 5.47
C TRP A 73 -13.44 -16.97 5.15
N ARG A 74 -14.60 -16.72 5.75
CA ARG A 74 -15.82 -17.50 5.56
C ARG A 74 -16.91 -16.64 4.91
N THR A 75 -17.54 -17.16 3.87
CA THR A 75 -18.73 -16.57 3.27
C THR A 75 -19.94 -17.48 3.54
N VAL A 76 -20.99 -16.91 4.11
CA VAL A 76 -22.28 -17.57 4.38
C VAL A 76 -23.38 -16.84 3.61
N ARG A 77 -24.31 -17.58 3.03
CA ARG A 77 -25.44 -17.02 2.28
C ARG A 77 -26.74 -17.67 2.74
N ARG A 78 -27.70 -16.86 3.18
CA ARG A 78 -29.00 -17.34 3.70
C ARG A 78 -28.85 -18.44 4.76
N GLY A 79 -27.88 -18.28 5.67
CA GLY A 79 -27.56 -19.25 6.72
C GLY A 79 -26.82 -20.52 6.26
N ARG A 80 -26.47 -20.66 4.97
CA ARG A 80 -25.69 -21.79 4.45
C ARG A 80 -24.26 -21.41 4.10
N PRO A 81 -23.25 -22.23 4.45
CA PRO A 81 -21.88 -22.01 4.01
C PRO A 81 -21.80 -21.93 2.47
N ALA A 82 -21.15 -20.92 1.94
CA ALA A 82 -20.96 -20.71 0.49
C ALA A 82 -19.50 -20.89 0.09
N GLN A 83 -18.55 -20.37 0.89
CA GLN A 83 -17.12 -20.43 0.62
C GLN A 83 -16.33 -20.35 1.92
N ARG A 84 -15.16 -21.00 1.97
CA ARG A 84 -14.15 -20.81 3.02
C ARG A 84 -12.78 -20.76 2.35
N VAL A 85 -12.00 -19.70 2.65
CA VAL A 85 -10.65 -19.47 2.12
C VAL A 85 -9.67 -19.56 3.29
N THR A 86 -8.68 -20.42 3.17
CA THR A 86 -7.52 -20.50 4.07
C THR A 86 -6.33 -19.74 3.50
N PHE A 87 -5.31 -19.49 4.32
CA PHE A 87 -4.15 -18.68 3.97
C PHE A 87 -2.85 -19.49 3.96
N GLU A 88 -2.92 -20.75 3.52
CA GLU A 88 -1.76 -21.63 3.42
C GLU A 88 -0.79 -21.19 2.32
N GLU A 89 -1.34 -20.75 1.19
CA GLU A 89 -0.54 -20.32 0.01
C GLU A 89 -0.29 -18.81 -0.05
N HIS A 90 -1.07 -18.02 0.68
CA HIS A 90 -1.01 -16.56 0.63
C HIS A 90 -1.06 -15.99 2.05
N PRO A 91 -0.34 -14.90 2.34
CA PRO A 91 -0.40 -14.26 3.65
C PRO A 91 -1.83 -13.83 4.02
N ALA A 92 -2.22 -14.11 5.27
CA ALA A 92 -3.48 -13.63 5.80
C ALA A 92 -3.49 -12.10 5.95
N PRO A 93 -4.61 -11.43 5.68
CA PRO A 93 -4.75 -10.01 6.01
C PRO A 93 -4.65 -9.78 7.53
N LEU A 94 -4.02 -8.67 7.92
CA LEU A 94 -3.94 -8.21 9.30
C LEU A 94 -5.03 -7.15 9.55
N HIS A 95 -5.95 -7.42 10.45
CA HIS A 95 -6.99 -6.49 10.85
C HIS A 95 -6.61 -5.79 12.15
N VAL A 96 -6.53 -4.46 12.14
CA VAL A 96 -6.09 -3.65 13.28
C VAL A 96 -7.01 -2.47 13.53
N PRO A 97 -7.14 -1.99 14.77
CA PRO A 97 -7.73 -0.68 15.04
C PRO A 97 -6.91 0.42 14.36
N GLN A 98 -7.57 1.38 13.70
CA GLN A 98 -6.84 2.44 13.01
C GLN A 98 -6.00 3.30 13.97
N HIS A 99 -6.48 3.53 15.19
CA HIS A 99 -5.73 4.28 16.20
C HIS A 99 -4.43 3.57 16.60
N ALA A 100 -4.40 2.23 16.61
CA ALA A 100 -3.17 1.46 16.87
C ALA A 100 -2.13 1.69 15.77
N LEU A 101 -2.54 1.60 14.51
CA LEU A 101 -1.67 1.93 13.38
C LEU A 101 -1.14 3.37 13.46
N THR A 102 -2.03 4.33 13.69
CA THR A 102 -1.64 5.75 13.73
C THR A 102 -0.70 6.03 14.91
N ARG A 103 -0.96 5.43 16.07
CA ARG A 103 -0.07 5.55 17.25
C ARG A 103 1.32 4.98 16.95
N GLY A 104 1.42 3.75 16.42
CA GLY A 104 2.71 3.15 16.09
C GLY A 104 3.51 3.98 15.09
N LEU A 105 2.86 4.54 14.06
CA LEU A 105 3.49 5.45 13.11
C LEU A 105 3.91 6.77 13.78
N ARG A 106 3.09 7.31 14.68
CA ARG A 106 3.39 8.57 15.40
C ARG A 106 4.56 8.40 16.34
N ASP A 107 4.60 7.31 17.09
CA ASP A 107 5.70 7.00 18.02
C ASP A 107 7.02 6.85 17.25
N SER A 108 7.00 6.14 16.13
CA SER A 108 8.16 6.01 15.22
C SER A 108 8.59 7.37 14.66
N ALA A 109 7.64 8.21 14.24
CA ALA A 109 7.91 9.54 13.71
C ALA A 109 8.48 10.47 14.76
N ALA A 110 7.95 10.46 15.99
CA ALA A 110 8.43 11.27 17.10
C ALA A 110 9.86 10.88 17.55
N ALA A 111 10.24 9.61 17.38
CA ALA A 111 11.58 9.13 17.67
C ALA A 111 12.60 9.41 16.55
N HIS A 112 12.15 9.77 15.33
CA HIS A 112 13.03 9.92 14.19
C HIS A 112 13.58 11.36 14.04
N PRO A 113 14.90 11.58 14.02
CA PRO A 113 15.51 12.92 14.06
C PRO A 113 15.20 13.78 12.80
N LEU A 114 14.79 13.17 11.70
CA LEU A 114 14.44 13.88 10.46
C LEU A 114 12.93 14.20 10.35
N VAL A 115 12.12 13.88 11.35
CA VAL A 115 10.69 14.17 11.35
C VAL A 115 10.35 15.15 12.48
N GLN A 116 9.85 16.32 12.11
CA GLN A 116 9.32 17.29 13.04
C GLN A 116 7.79 17.22 13.07
N LEU A 117 7.20 16.79 14.18
CA LEU A 117 5.74 16.79 14.38
C LEU A 117 5.30 18.10 15.01
N VAL A 118 4.33 18.78 14.40
CA VAL A 118 3.76 20.05 14.87
C VAL A 118 2.25 19.89 14.98
N THR A 119 1.75 19.86 16.20
CA THR A 119 0.32 19.72 16.53
C THR A 119 -0.34 21.09 16.72
N ASP A 120 -1.67 21.12 16.87
CA ASP A 120 -2.47 22.34 17.02
C ASP A 120 -2.16 23.40 15.95
N SER A 121 -1.82 22.94 14.73
CA SER A 121 -1.33 23.77 13.64
C SER A 121 -2.18 23.57 12.39
N LYS A 122 -3.24 24.36 12.29
CA LYS A 122 -4.18 24.30 11.16
C LYS A 122 -3.64 25.09 9.99
N LEU A 123 -3.52 24.44 8.81
CA LEU A 123 -3.17 25.11 7.55
C LEU A 123 -4.25 26.16 7.20
N ASP A 124 -3.81 27.39 6.90
CA ASP A 124 -4.66 28.51 6.53
C ASP A 124 -4.44 28.96 5.09
N SER A 125 -3.19 29.09 4.66
CA SER A 125 -2.82 29.44 3.30
C SER A 125 -1.51 28.78 2.87
N LEU A 126 -1.26 28.77 1.58
CA LEU A 126 -0.01 28.31 0.98
C LEU A 126 0.38 29.20 -0.19
N GLU A 127 1.68 29.36 -0.38
CA GLU A 127 2.29 30.09 -1.49
C GLU A 127 3.43 29.26 -2.03
N GLN A 128 3.64 29.27 -3.36
CA GLN A 128 4.76 28.56 -3.99
C GLN A 128 5.45 29.43 -5.01
N ASP A 129 6.75 29.22 -5.13
CA ASP A 129 7.63 29.86 -6.11
C ASP A 129 8.57 28.82 -6.76
N GLU A 130 9.48 29.28 -7.62
CA GLU A 130 10.46 28.40 -8.29
C GLU A 130 11.40 27.67 -7.31
N ARG A 131 11.58 28.20 -6.08
CA ARG A 131 12.53 27.69 -5.08
C ARG A 131 11.91 26.81 -4.02
N GLY A 132 10.57 26.88 -3.81
CA GLY A 132 9.92 26.08 -2.79
C GLY A 132 8.45 26.45 -2.57
N ILE A 133 7.92 25.98 -1.46
CA ILE A 133 6.55 26.22 -1.03
C ILE A 133 6.53 26.68 0.43
N THR A 134 5.64 27.62 0.75
CA THR A 134 5.48 28.14 2.10
C THR A 134 4.06 27.83 2.57
N ALA A 135 3.92 27.18 3.70
CA ALA A 135 2.68 26.92 4.38
C ALA A 135 2.52 27.91 5.55
N HIS A 136 1.35 28.50 5.66
CA HIS A 136 0.99 29.35 6.78
C HIS A 136 -0.02 28.64 7.66
N THR A 137 0.26 28.53 8.96
CA THR A 137 -0.61 27.86 9.92
C THR A 137 -1.14 28.82 10.98
N ARG A 138 -2.35 28.52 11.45
CA ARG A 138 -2.95 29.12 12.64
C ARG A 138 -3.06 28.05 13.73
N GLY A 139 -2.67 28.41 14.95
CA GLY A 139 -2.74 27.57 16.14
C GLY A 139 -2.58 28.44 17.38
N ALA A 140 -1.85 27.93 18.37
CA ALA A 140 -1.45 28.74 19.51
C ALA A 140 -0.63 29.99 19.09
N GLU A 141 0.14 29.82 18.00
CA GLU A 141 0.88 30.90 17.34
C GLU A 141 0.68 30.79 15.81
N THR A 142 0.75 31.93 15.13
CA THR A 142 0.74 32.00 13.67
C THR A 142 2.16 31.79 13.15
N THR A 143 2.37 30.77 12.33
CA THR A 143 3.72 30.38 11.90
C THR A 143 3.79 30.14 10.39
N TRP A 144 4.93 30.51 9.80
CA TRP A 144 5.28 30.25 8.42
C TRP A 144 6.29 29.11 8.33
N TRP A 145 6.01 28.12 7.48
CA TRP A 145 6.84 26.96 7.26
C TRP A 145 7.33 26.94 5.81
N ARG A 146 8.64 26.96 5.61
CA ARG A 146 9.23 26.85 4.28
C ARG A 146 9.64 25.42 3.98
N GLY A 147 9.31 24.93 2.77
CA GLY A 147 9.64 23.60 2.33
C GLY A 147 10.00 23.52 0.85
N SER A 148 10.66 22.44 0.45
CA SER A 148 10.93 22.12 -0.95
C SER A 148 9.66 21.73 -1.71
N HIS A 149 8.82 20.93 -1.05
CA HIS A 149 7.53 20.44 -1.52
C HIS A 149 6.53 20.38 -0.38
N LEU A 150 5.23 20.30 -0.71
CA LEU A 150 4.16 20.10 0.26
C LEU A 150 3.25 18.96 -0.19
N VAL A 151 2.89 18.08 0.76
CA VAL A 151 1.94 16.98 0.50
C VAL A 151 0.74 17.09 1.42
N GLY A 152 -0.44 17.27 0.85
CA GLY A 152 -1.72 17.25 1.55
C GLY A 152 -2.15 15.80 1.85
N CYS A 153 -2.05 15.40 3.11
CA CYS A 153 -2.54 14.15 3.69
C CYS A 153 -3.67 14.42 4.70
N ASP A 154 -4.34 15.55 4.57
CA ASP A 154 -5.29 16.17 5.50
C ASP A 154 -6.74 15.68 5.31
N GLY A 155 -6.89 14.49 4.75
CA GLY A 155 -8.12 13.72 4.77
C GLY A 155 -9.22 14.22 3.82
N ALA A 156 -10.41 13.65 3.96
CA ALA A 156 -11.54 13.83 3.06
C ALA A 156 -11.98 15.31 2.87
N ARG A 157 -11.79 16.13 3.89
CA ARG A 157 -12.14 17.56 3.89
C ARG A 157 -10.96 18.47 3.55
N SER A 158 -9.90 17.93 2.97
CA SER A 158 -8.61 18.54 2.69
C SER A 158 -8.66 20.05 2.43
N THR A 159 -7.91 20.79 3.26
CA THR A 159 -7.66 22.23 3.10
C THR A 159 -6.65 22.47 1.98
N VAL A 160 -5.61 21.63 1.86
CA VAL A 160 -4.63 21.71 0.78
C VAL A 160 -5.33 21.64 -0.58
N ARG A 161 -6.19 20.63 -0.80
CA ARG A 161 -6.95 20.48 -2.04
C ARG A 161 -7.79 21.73 -2.36
N LYS A 162 -8.44 22.34 -1.35
CA LYS A 162 -9.26 23.54 -1.52
C LYS A 162 -8.42 24.76 -1.86
N LEU A 163 -7.31 24.96 -1.19
CA LEU A 163 -6.38 26.08 -1.46
C LEU A 163 -5.79 26.01 -2.86
N LEU A 164 -5.51 24.80 -3.36
CA LEU A 164 -5.07 24.58 -4.74
C LEU A 164 -6.21 24.66 -5.78
N GLY A 165 -7.46 24.90 -5.35
CA GLY A 165 -8.61 24.97 -6.28
C GLY A 165 -8.90 23.63 -6.99
N ILE A 166 -8.43 22.50 -6.49
CA ILE A 166 -8.58 21.20 -7.13
C ILE A 166 -9.98 20.65 -6.88
N ARG A 167 -10.73 20.40 -7.97
CA ARG A 167 -12.08 19.82 -7.89
C ARG A 167 -12.02 18.36 -7.46
N PHE A 168 -13.03 17.93 -6.67
CA PHE A 168 -13.18 16.60 -6.11
C PHE A 168 -14.51 15.95 -6.53
N PRO A 169 -14.69 15.64 -7.81
CA PRO A 169 -15.91 15.03 -8.31
C PRO A 169 -16.05 13.58 -7.85
N GLY A 170 -17.28 13.08 -7.94
CA GLY A 170 -17.59 11.68 -7.66
C GLY A 170 -19.01 11.48 -7.16
N ARG A 171 -19.26 10.31 -6.56
CA ARG A 171 -20.56 9.86 -6.04
C ARG A 171 -20.57 9.99 -4.52
N THR A 172 -21.64 10.52 -3.97
CA THR A 172 -21.87 10.65 -2.53
C THR A 172 -22.76 9.52 -2.05
N ALA A 173 -22.49 9.02 -0.84
CA ALA A 173 -23.31 8.01 -0.18
C ALA A 173 -23.52 6.75 -1.04
N VAL A 174 -22.42 6.17 -1.56
CA VAL A 174 -22.49 4.92 -2.34
C VAL A 174 -22.85 3.72 -1.47
N GLU A 175 -22.38 3.68 -0.23
CA GLU A 175 -22.76 2.73 0.82
C GLU A 175 -22.85 3.44 2.16
N ARG A 176 -23.64 2.88 3.07
CA ARG A 176 -23.80 3.34 4.44
C ARG A 176 -23.70 2.13 5.36
N HIS A 177 -22.93 2.26 6.42
CA HIS A 177 -22.64 1.16 7.34
C HIS A 177 -22.87 1.57 8.78
N ALA A 178 -23.46 0.67 9.57
CA ALA A 178 -23.34 0.68 11.02
C ALA A 178 -22.19 -0.24 11.43
N VAL A 179 -21.44 0.14 12.45
CA VAL A 179 -20.34 -0.67 12.96
C VAL A 179 -20.38 -0.76 14.47
N ALA A 180 -19.92 -1.88 15.01
CA ALA A 180 -19.69 -2.05 16.43
C ALA A 180 -18.39 -2.82 16.66
N ALA A 181 -17.66 -2.44 17.70
CA ALA A 181 -16.60 -3.25 18.29
C ALA A 181 -17.13 -3.85 19.59
N LEU A 182 -17.05 -5.15 19.73
CA LEU A 182 -17.54 -5.84 20.91
C LEU A 182 -16.65 -7.03 21.27
N ARG A 183 -16.51 -7.32 22.56
CA ARG A 183 -15.84 -8.52 23.05
C ARG A 183 -16.90 -9.60 23.26
N THR A 184 -16.72 -10.73 22.59
CA THR A 184 -17.61 -11.89 22.69
C THR A 184 -16.95 -13.14 22.11
N GLU A 185 -17.52 -14.31 22.37
CA GLU A 185 -17.13 -15.55 21.73
C GLU A 185 -18.04 -15.84 20.53
N LEU A 186 -17.45 -16.08 19.36
CA LEU A 186 -18.14 -16.49 18.15
C LEU A 186 -17.79 -17.95 17.79
N PRO A 187 -18.70 -18.69 17.12
CA PRO A 187 -18.48 -20.11 16.79
C PRO A 187 -17.36 -20.40 15.78
N TRP A 188 -16.66 -19.38 15.33
CA TRP A 188 -15.52 -19.46 14.38
C TRP A 188 -14.34 -18.64 14.88
N PRO A 189 -13.61 -19.08 15.88
CA PRO A 189 -12.53 -18.32 16.48
C PRO A 189 -11.47 -17.94 15.44
N GLY A 190 -11.16 -16.62 15.36
CA GLY A 190 -10.16 -16.08 14.45
C GLY A 190 -10.56 -16.02 12.96
N GLU A 191 -11.71 -16.55 12.55
CA GLU A 191 -12.15 -16.48 11.16
C GLU A 191 -12.95 -15.20 10.89
N ALA A 192 -12.63 -14.47 9.84
CA ALA A 192 -13.49 -13.39 9.36
C ALA A 192 -14.70 -13.96 8.61
N LEU A 193 -15.87 -13.34 8.77
CA LEU A 193 -17.13 -13.78 8.18
C LEU A 193 -17.76 -12.69 7.32
N LEU A 194 -18.24 -13.07 6.14
CA LEU A 194 -19.20 -12.33 5.33
C LEU A 194 -20.51 -13.10 5.26
N HIS A 195 -21.56 -12.60 5.94
CA HIS A 195 -22.89 -13.18 5.88
C HIS A 195 -23.79 -12.36 4.95
N ARG A 196 -24.16 -12.95 3.83
CA ARG A 196 -25.04 -12.35 2.84
C ARG A 196 -26.47 -12.85 2.96
N ASN A 197 -27.42 -11.91 2.92
CA ASN A 197 -28.85 -12.17 3.07
C ASN A 197 -29.14 -13.08 4.30
N PRO A 198 -28.77 -12.66 5.52
CA PRO A 198 -29.13 -13.38 6.72
C PRO A 198 -30.65 -13.51 6.81
N PRO A 199 -31.18 -14.46 7.62
CA PRO A 199 -32.63 -14.66 7.80
C PRO A 199 -33.36 -13.41 8.30
N SER A 200 -32.68 -12.59 9.08
CA SER A 200 -33.17 -11.30 9.61
C SER A 200 -32.07 -10.25 9.51
N GLY A 201 -32.47 -8.97 9.47
CA GLY A 201 -31.56 -7.83 9.47
C GLY A 201 -31.09 -7.36 8.09
N PRO A 202 -29.97 -6.63 8.01
CA PRO A 202 -29.43 -6.07 6.79
C PRO A 202 -28.99 -7.11 5.77
N ALA A 203 -28.94 -6.73 4.49
CA ALA A 203 -28.60 -7.63 3.39
C ALA A 203 -27.18 -8.22 3.49
N GLU A 204 -26.30 -7.58 4.24
CA GLU A 204 -24.90 -8.01 4.40
C GLU A 204 -24.39 -7.60 5.77
N VAL A 205 -23.74 -8.56 6.43
CA VAL A 205 -23.07 -8.34 7.72
C VAL A 205 -21.68 -8.97 7.63
N THR A 206 -20.65 -8.25 8.07
CA THR A 206 -19.32 -8.84 8.25
C THR A 206 -18.93 -8.87 9.71
N SER A 207 -18.18 -9.90 10.12
CA SER A 207 -17.42 -9.89 11.38
C SER A 207 -15.95 -10.10 11.09
N ARG A 208 -15.11 -9.35 11.79
CA ARG A 208 -13.65 -9.46 11.67
C ARG A 208 -13.03 -9.52 13.06
N PRO A 209 -12.10 -10.47 13.31
CA PRO A 209 -11.43 -10.58 14.60
C PRO A 209 -10.44 -9.42 14.80
N LEU A 210 -10.27 -9.03 16.06
CA LEU A 210 -9.21 -8.19 16.59
C LEU A 210 -8.51 -8.95 17.73
N ALA A 211 -7.53 -8.35 18.39
CA ALA A 211 -6.91 -8.94 19.56
C ALA A 211 -7.90 -9.11 20.74
N ASP A 212 -7.55 -9.92 21.72
CA ASP A 212 -8.25 -10.08 23.02
C ASP A 212 -9.74 -10.44 22.93
N GLY A 213 -10.13 -11.26 21.95
CA GLY A 213 -11.52 -11.68 21.77
C GLY A 213 -12.47 -10.57 21.33
N VAL A 214 -11.92 -9.46 20.84
CA VAL A 214 -12.69 -8.35 20.27
C VAL A 214 -13.01 -8.66 18.81
N TRP A 215 -14.24 -8.30 18.43
CA TRP A 215 -14.77 -8.44 17.08
C TRP A 215 -15.27 -7.10 16.58
N ARG A 216 -14.94 -6.75 15.34
CA ARG A 216 -15.63 -5.69 14.64
C ARG A 216 -16.75 -6.28 13.79
N LEU A 217 -17.97 -5.85 14.07
CA LEU A 217 -19.15 -6.12 13.26
C LEU A 217 -19.44 -4.91 12.36
N ASP A 218 -19.94 -5.19 11.15
CA ASP A 218 -20.22 -4.17 10.15
C ASP A 218 -21.48 -4.57 9.37
N TRP A 219 -22.50 -3.74 9.41
CA TRP A 219 -23.79 -3.94 8.76
C TRP A 219 -23.96 -2.98 7.61
N LEU A 220 -24.18 -3.52 6.41
CA LEU A 220 -24.58 -2.71 5.27
C LEU A 220 -26.01 -2.22 5.43
N LEU A 221 -26.18 -0.94 5.59
CA LEU A 221 -27.47 -0.27 5.73
C LEU A 221 -28.04 0.15 4.36
N PRO A 222 -29.36 0.39 4.25
CA PRO A 222 -29.94 1.06 3.10
C PRO A 222 -29.25 2.41 2.85
N ALA A 223 -28.97 2.72 1.59
CA ALA A 223 -28.30 3.97 1.19
C ALA A 223 -29.10 5.23 1.61
N ARG A 224 -30.42 5.10 1.65
CA ARG A 224 -31.37 6.10 2.19
C ARG A 224 -32.13 5.45 3.32
N GLY A 225 -32.15 6.06 4.48
CA GLY A 225 -32.82 5.51 5.66
C GLY A 225 -32.73 6.46 6.84
N GLU A 226 -33.50 6.15 7.86
CA GLU A 226 -33.57 6.88 9.12
C GLU A 226 -32.22 6.84 9.88
N LEU A 227 -32.08 7.73 10.84
CA LEU A 227 -30.97 7.71 11.77
C LEU A 227 -30.96 6.35 12.53
N VAL A 228 -29.81 5.74 12.61
CA VAL A 228 -29.64 4.54 13.45
C VAL A 228 -29.55 5.02 14.89
N THR A 229 -30.58 4.77 15.68
CA THR A 229 -30.57 5.09 17.11
C THR A 229 -29.70 4.09 17.88
N PRO A 230 -29.21 4.42 19.07
CA PRO A 230 -28.49 3.48 19.92
C PRO A 230 -29.28 2.18 20.18
N ASP A 231 -30.59 2.28 20.44
CA ASP A 231 -31.46 1.11 20.69
C ASP A 231 -31.59 0.22 19.44
N ALA A 232 -31.72 0.83 18.25
CA ALA A 232 -31.75 0.10 16.99
C ALA A 232 -30.43 -0.66 16.76
N LEU A 233 -29.29 -0.05 17.12
CA LEU A 233 -28.00 -0.70 17.00
C LEU A 233 -27.83 -1.86 17.99
N VAL A 234 -28.27 -1.70 19.24
CA VAL A 234 -28.27 -2.80 20.24
C VAL A 234 -29.15 -3.95 19.77
N THR A 235 -30.33 -3.67 19.23
CA THR A 235 -31.20 -4.68 18.63
C THR A 235 -30.51 -5.41 17.49
N LEU A 236 -29.86 -4.66 16.59
CA LEU A 236 -29.12 -5.22 15.46
C LEU A 236 -27.98 -6.15 15.90
N ILE A 237 -27.24 -5.76 16.95
CA ILE A 237 -26.19 -6.61 17.57
C ILE A 237 -26.79 -7.90 18.09
N ARG A 238 -27.86 -7.81 18.93
CA ARG A 238 -28.48 -8.97 19.55
C ARG A 238 -29.03 -9.95 18.51
N ASP A 239 -29.77 -9.46 17.53
CA ASP A 239 -30.36 -10.28 16.47
C ASP A 239 -29.26 -10.99 15.65
N THR A 240 -28.18 -10.27 15.32
CA THR A 240 -27.05 -10.83 14.59
C THR A 240 -26.36 -11.93 15.38
N LEU A 241 -26.05 -11.69 16.66
CA LEU A 241 -25.41 -12.67 17.53
C LEU A 241 -26.30 -13.88 17.75
N ALA A 242 -27.61 -13.68 17.97
CA ALA A 242 -28.58 -14.80 18.12
C ALA A 242 -28.62 -15.67 16.86
N VAL A 243 -28.68 -15.09 15.67
CA VAL A 243 -28.63 -15.83 14.40
C VAL A 243 -27.35 -16.66 14.27
N TRP A 244 -26.22 -16.12 14.70
CA TRP A 244 -24.93 -16.79 14.59
C TRP A 244 -24.67 -17.85 15.66
N CYS A 245 -25.25 -17.69 16.83
CA CYS A 245 -25.04 -18.55 17.99
C CYS A 245 -26.24 -19.48 18.31
N GLY A 246 -26.99 -19.92 17.28
CA GLY A 246 -28.01 -20.94 17.42
C GLY A 246 -29.30 -20.49 18.12
N GLY A 247 -29.64 -19.22 18.01
CA GLY A 247 -30.87 -18.61 18.57
C GLY A 247 -30.70 -17.94 19.94
N THR A 248 -29.50 -18.00 20.51
CA THR A 248 -29.20 -17.38 21.82
C THR A 248 -28.12 -16.30 21.64
N THR A 249 -28.38 -15.13 22.19
CA THR A 249 -27.38 -14.05 22.22
C THR A 249 -26.30 -14.37 23.28
N PRO A 250 -25.04 -14.57 22.93
CA PRO A 250 -23.99 -14.80 23.91
C PRO A 250 -23.72 -13.51 24.71
N PRO A 251 -23.09 -13.61 25.89
CA PRO A 251 -22.58 -12.42 26.61
C PRO A 251 -21.66 -11.60 25.72
N TYR A 252 -21.77 -10.29 25.77
CA TYR A 252 -20.86 -9.38 25.05
C TYR A 252 -20.65 -8.07 25.81
N ASP A 253 -19.45 -7.51 25.68
CA ASP A 253 -19.13 -6.16 26.12
C ASP A 253 -19.07 -5.25 24.90
N LEU A 254 -19.91 -4.22 24.84
CA LEU A 254 -19.92 -3.25 23.76
C LEU A 254 -18.86 -2.18 24.03
N LEU A 255 -17.85 -2.07 23.15
CA LEU A 255 -16.69 -1.20 23.33
C LEU A 255 -16.83 0.11 22.57
N ASP A 256 -17.33 0.08 21.33
CA ASP A 256 -17.48 1.26 20.48
C ASP A 256 -18.51 1.01 19.40
N THR A 257 -19.13 2.08 18.92
CA THR A 257 -20.11 2.03 17.83
C THR A 257 -19.96 3.21 16.89
N GLY A 258 -20.45 3.06 15.67
CA GLY A 258 -20.47 4.16 14.73
C GLY A 258 -21.38 3.92 13.53
N VAL A 259 -21.72 4.99 12.85
CA VAL A 259 -22.34 4.96 11.52
C VAL A 259 -21.51 5.79 10.59
N HIS A 260 -21.13 5.22 9.46
CA HIS A 260 -20.36 5.95 8.45
C HIS A 260 -20.93 5.76 7.05
N THR A 261 -20.66 6.73 6.23
CA THR A 261 -21.08 6.77 4.83
C THR A 261 -19.86 6.80 3.94
N LEU A 262 -19.82 5.89 2.98
CA LEU A 262 -18.74 5.78 2.02
C LEU A 262 -19.06 6.61 0.77
N HIS A 263 -18.02 7.22 0.23
CA HIS A 263 -18.10 8.05 -0.96
C HIS A 263 -17.10 7.54 -2.00
N HIS A 264 -17.42 7.65 -3.28
CA HIS A 264 -16.49 7.46 -4.37
C HIS A 264 -16.13 8.81 -4.96
N ARG A 265 -14.94 9.30 -4.66
CA ARG A 265 -14.46 10.60 -5.16
C ARG A 265 -13.01 10.50 -5.61
N LEU A 266 -12.66 11.25 -6.63
CA LEU A 266 -11.31 11.32 -7.17
C LEU A 266 -10.96 12.75 -7.51
N ALA A 267 -9.87 13.27 -6.96
CA ALA A 267 -9.37 14.60 -7.30
C ALA A 267 -8.98 14.67 -8.79
N ARG A 268 -9.28 15.80 -9.41
CA ARG A 268 -9.00 15.99 -10.85
C ARG A 268 -7.51 16.00 -11.15
N ARG A 269 -6.72 16.55 -10.23
CA ARG A 269 -5.25 16.56 -10.24
C ARG A 269 -4.75 16.15 -8.87
N TRP A 270 -3.59 15.53 -8.82
CA TRP A 270 -2.94 15.15 -7.56
C TRP A 270 -1.66 15.94 -7.33
N ARG A 271 -1.28 16.74 -8.32
CA ARG A 271 -0.15 17.65 -8.25
C ARG A 271 -0.53 19.03 -8.79
N ASP A 272 0.04 20.07 -8.18
CA ASP A 272 0.02 21.46 -8.68
C ASP A 272 1.35 22.13 -8.30
N GLY A 273 2.27 22.20 -9.24
CA GLY A 273 3.64 22.67 -8.99
C GLY A 273 4.35 21.81 -7.94
N ARG A 274 4.67 22.40 -6.80
CA ARG A 274 5.37 21.75 -5.68
C ARG A 274 4.43 21.14 -4.63
N ALA A 275 3.13 21.25 -4.84
CA ALA A 275 2.11 20.71 -3.95
C ALA A 275 1.51 19.42 -4.50
N PHE A 276 1.33 18.41 -3.62
CA PHE A 276 0.79 17.09 -3.92
C PHE A 276 -0.37 16.75 -3.01
N LEU A 277 -1.21 15.79 -3.41
CA LEU A 277 -2.28 15.21 -2.60
C LEU A 277 -2.06 13.70 -2.47
N ALA A 278 -2.30 13.14 -1.27
CA ALA A 278 -2.24 11.70 -1.03
C ALA A 278 -3.37 11.24 -0.09
N GLY A 279 -3.76 9.98 -0.18
CA GLY A 279 -4.82 9.40 0.64
C GLY A 279 -6.18 10.06 0.42
N ASP A 280 -6.96 10.19 1.48
CA ASP A 280 -8.31 10.75 1.43
C ASP A 280 -8.38 12.20 0.91
N ALA A 281 -7.28 12.94 0.90
CA ALA A 281 -7.20 14.25 0.25
C ALA A 281 -7.29 14.13 -1.28
N ALA A 282 -6.77 13.05 -1.85
CA ALA A 282 -6.77 12.77 -3.28
C ALA A 282 -7.93 11.89 -3.75
N HIS A 283 -8.40 10.95 -2.91
CA HIS A 283 -9.43 9.97 -3.29
C HIS A 283 -10.23 9.45 -2.10
N LEU A 284 -11.50 9.16 -2.32
CA LEU A 284 -12.36 8.43 -1.38
C LEU A 284 -12.85 7.15 -2.03
N LEU A 285 -12.59 6.04 -1.37
CA LEU A 285 -13.05 4.71 -1.72
C LEU A 285 -13.29 3.91 -0.44
N GLY A 286 -13.84 2.72 -0.53
CA GLY A 286 -14.15 1.90 0.65
C GLY A 286 -15.35 0.97 0.43
N ALA A 287 -16.16 1.23 -0.59
CA ALA A 287 -17.27 0.35 -0.94
C ALA A 287 -16.74 -1.01 -1.43
N LEU A 288 -17.55 -2.07 -1.22
CA LEU A 288 -17.24 -3.44 -1.66
C LEU A 288 -15.92 -4.00 -1.10
N GLY A 289 -15.48 -3.53 0.08
CA GLY A 289 -14.25 -4.01 0.72
C GLY A 289 -12.96 -3.32 0.26
N THR A 290 -13.03 -2.33 -0.64
CA THR A 290 -11.85 -1.53 -0.99
C THR A 290 -11.35 -0.73 0.22
N GLN A 291 -10.03 -0.66 0.40
CA GLN A 291 -9.43 -0.10 1.61
C GLN A 291 -8.78 1.27 1.32
N GLY A 292 -9.42 2.36 1.80
CA GLY A 292 -8.94 3.73 1.55
C GLY A 292 -7.57 4.01 2.19
N VAL A 293 -7.35 3.53 3.41
CA VAL A 293 -6.05 3.70 4.10
C VAL A 293 -4.94 2.98 3.36
N GLU A 294 -5.15 1.76 2.88
CA GLU A 294 -4.14 1.02 2.13
C GLU A 294 -3.73 1.72 0.85
N GLU A 295 -4.70 2.27 0.09
CA GLU A 295 -4.37 3.05 -1.10
C GLU A 295 -3.56 4.29 -0.74
N GLY A 296 -3.86 4.93 0.39
CA GLY A 296 -3.06 6.05 0.90
C GLY A 296 -1.65 5.65 1.33
N LEU A 297 -1.46 4.47 1.90
CA LEU A 297 -0.12 3.93 2.20
C LEU A 297 0.69 3.69 0.90
N ARG A 298 0.06 3.13 -0.12
CA ARG A 298 0.67 2.96 -1.45
C ARG A 298 0.99 4.29 -2.13
N ASP A 299 0.16 5.34 -1.90
CA ASP A 299 0.48 6.71 -2.35
C ASP A 299 1.76 7.20 -1.69
N ALA A 300 1.86 7.04 -0.36
CA ALA A 300 3.02 7.45 0.41
C ALA A 300 4.30 6.73 -0.05
N GLU A 301 4.26 5.42 -0.28
CA GLU A 301 5.40 4.64 -0.75
C GLU A 301 5.84 5.05 -2.16
N ASN A 302 4.88 5.24 -3.08
CA ASN A 302 5.16 5.67 -4.45
C ASN A 302 5.72 7.09 -4.52
N LEU A 303 5.19 8.03 -3.71
CA LEU A 303 5.61 9.42 -3.72
C LEU A 303 6.95 9.64 -3.00
N ALA A 304 7.21 8.92 -1.91
CA ALA A 304 8.39 9.13 -1.07
C ALA A 304 9.70 9.01 -1.84
N TRP A 305 9.90 7.98 -2.65
CA TRP A 305 11.15 7.80 -3.38
C TRP A 305 11.32 8.82 -4.53
N LYS A 306 10.22 9.27 -5.12
CA LYS A 306 10.24 10.32 -6.17
C LYS A 306 10.63 11.67 -5.57
N LEU A 307 10.05 12.03 -4.44
CA LEU A 307 10.44 13.23 -3.68
C LEU A 307 11.88 13.14 -3.16
N SER A 308 12.31 11.96 -2.74
CA SER A 308 13.68 11.73 -2.28
C SER A 308 14.69 11.94 -3.41
N LEU A 309 14.45 11.42 -4.61
CA LEU A 309 15.30 11.70 -5.77
C LEU A 309 15.30 13.18 -6.13
N ALA A 310 14.14 13.84 -6.10
CA ALA A 310 14.04 15.27 -6.35
C ALA A 310 14.83 16.07 -5.31
N TRP A 311 14.76 15.67 -4.04
CA TRP A 311 15.45 16.36 -2.95
C TRP A 311 16.98 16.18 -3.00
N HIS A 312 17.47 14.97 -3.28
CA HIS A 312 18.91 14.68 -3.28
C HIS A 312 19.62 15.04 -4.59
N GLN A 313 18.95 14.93 -5.72
CA GLN A 313 19.60 14.94 -7.05
C GLN A 313 18.96 15.93 -8.03
N GLY A 314 17.84 16.57 -7.67
CA GLY A 314 17.12 17.44 -8.59
C GLY A 314 16.44 16.62 -9.69
N ALA A 315 15.45 15.79 -9.34
CA ALA A 315 14.72 14.99 -10.33
C ALA A 315 13.95 15.88 -11.32
N SER A 316 13.67 15.30 -12.50
CA SER A 316 12.87 15.96 -13.52
C SER A 316 11.40 16.12 -13.08
N GLU A 317 10.72 17.09 -13.69
CA GLU A 317 9.28 17.29 -13.49
C GLU A 317 8.47 16.05 -13.90
N GLU A 318 8.92 15.33 -14.95
CA GLU A 318 8.27 14.10 -15.43
C GLU A 318 8.27 12.99 -14.38
N LEU A 319 9.34 12.86 -13.58
CA LEU A 319 9.36 11.89 -12.48
C LEU A 319 8.30 12.24 -11.43
N LEU A 320 8.18 13.51 -11.06
CA LEU A 320 7.21 13.96 -10.09
C LEU A 320 5.78 13.84 -10.63
N ASP A 321 5.55 14.13 -11.92
CA ASP A 321 4.26 13.95 -12.59
C ASP A 321 3.84 12.49 -12.71
N SER A 322 4.82 11.57 -12.78
CA SER A 322 4.54 10.14 -12.82
C SER A 322 3.78 9.63 -11.59
N TYR A 323 3.88 10.32 -10.44
CA TYR A 323 3.08 10.00 -9.26
C TYR A 323 1.57 10.07 -9.56
N GLU A 324 1.11 11.19 -10.11
CA GLU A 324 -0.30 11.33 -10.53
C GLU A 324 -0.64 10.31 -11.60
N GLY A 325 0.19 10.16 -12.62
CA GLY A 325 -0.01 9.22 -13.72
C GLY A 325 -0.24 7.79 -13.24
N GLU A 326 0.60 7.31 -12.34
CA GLU A 326 0.56 5.96 -11.79
C GLU A 326 -0.58 5.79 -10.77
N ARG A 327 -0.54 6.55 -9.68
CA ARG A 327 -1.43 6.32 -8.55
C ARG A 327 -2.89 6.71 -8.85
N ARG A 328 -3.10 7.86 -9.46
CA ARG A 328 -4.45 8.30 -9.84
C ARG A 328 -5.09 7.35 -10.86
N THR A 329 -4.31 6.81 -11.80
CA THR A 329 -4.80 5.84 -12.78
C THR A 329 -5.20 4.52 -12.10
N ALA A 330 -4.38 4.01 -11.18
CA ALA A 330 -4.66 2.80 -10.42
C ALA A 330 -5.93 2.94 -9.56
N VAL A 331 -6.04 4.03 -8.80
CA VAL A 331 -7.23 4.31 -7.97
C VAL A 331 -8.47 4.52 -8.85
N ALA A 332 -8.35 5.21 -9.99
CA ALA A 332 -9.45 5.38 -10.93
C ALA A 332 -9.93 4.04 -11.52
N ALA A 333 -9.03 3.11 -11.79
CA ALA A 333 -9.38 1.76 -12.25
C ALA A 333 -10.16 1.00 -11.17
N ARG A 334 -9.73 1.08 -9.91
CA ARG A 334 -10.41 0.47 -8.76
C ARG A 334 -11.81 1.07 -8.53
N LEU A 335 -11.94 2.38 -8.58
CA LEU A 335 -13.25 3.05 -8.48
C LEU A 335 -14.19 2.64 -9.62
N ARG A 336 -13.69 2.53 -10.86
CA ARG A 336 -14.49 2.03 -11.99
C ARG A 336 -14.93 0.58 -11.78
N ALA A 337 -14.03 -0.30 -11.32
CA ALA A 337 -14.35 -1.69 -11.04
C ALA A 337 -15.43 -1.79 -9.94
N ALA A 338 -15.32 -1.01 -8.87
CA ALA A 338 -16.34 -0.94 -7.82
C ALA A 338 -17.67 -0.42 -8.36
N ASP A 339 -17.69 0.68 -9.12
CA ASP A 339 -18.91 1.25 -9.70
C ASP A 339 -19.60 0.30 -10.69
N GLN A 340 -18.84 -0.47 -11.47
CA GLN A 340 -19.36 -1.51 -12.37
C GLN A 340 -19.93 -2.72 -11.61
N ALA A 341 -19.32 -3.09 -10.49
CA ALA A 341 -19.77 -4.21 -9.66
C ALA A 341 -21.01 -3.87 -8.81
N MET A 342 -21.17 -2.62 -8.37
CA MET A 342 -22.25 -2.17 -7.49
C MET A 342 -23.67 -2.58 -7.95
N PRO A 343 -24.09 -2.38 -9.22
CA PRO A 343 -25.43 -2.77 -9.65
C PRO A 343 -25.69 -4.26 -9.49
N THR A 344 -24.69 -5.11 -9.82
CA THR A 344 -24.80 -6.56 -9.72
C THR A 344 -24.84 -7.03 -8.25
N LEU A 345 -24.09 -6.38 -7.39
CA LEU A 345 -23.91 -6.76 -6.00
C LEU A 345 -25.00 -6.21 -5.09
N ARG A 346 -25.53 -5.04 -5.38
CA ARG A 346 -26.49 -4.30 -4.54
C ARG A 346 -27.92 -4.26 -5.10
N ALA A 347 -28.13 -4.59 -6.39
CA ALA A 347 -29.50 -4.66 -6.95
C ALA A 347 -30.25 -5.87 -6.36
N GLY A 348 -31.40 -5.59 -5.82
CA GLY A 348 -32.31 -6.63 -5.32
C GLY A 348 -32.79 -7.55 -6.44
N GLY A 349 -32.48 -8.83 -6.33
CA GLY A 349 -33.14 -10.04 -6.87
C GLY A 349 -33.60 -10.14 -8.32
N ALA A 350 -34.16 -9.14 -8.94
CA ALA A 350 -34.89 -9.32 -10.21
C ALA A 350 -33.98 -9.56 -11.46
N LEU A 351 -32.82 -8.95 -11.52
CA LEU A 351 -31.87 -9.14 -12.65
C LEU A 351 -30.97 -10.37 -12.50
N ARG A 352 -30.82 -10.89 -11.28
CA ARG A 352 -29.96 -12.06 -10.98
C ARG A 352 -30.51 -13.41 -11.43
N THR A 353 -31.81 -13.51 -11.66
CA THR A 353 -32.51 -14.77 -11.97
C THR A 353 -32.21 -15.26 -13.40
N TYR A 354 -31.74 -14.38 -14.27
CA TYR A 354 -31.57 -14.67 -15.71
C TYR A 354 -30.14 -15.01 -16.17
N LEU A 355 -29.13 -14.91 -15.28
CA LEU A 355 -27.74 -15.24 -15.63
C LEU A 355 -27.21 -16.36 -14.74
N PRO A 356 -27.19 -17.62 -15.23
CA PRO A 356 -26.54 -18.73 -14.52
C PRO A 356 -25.05 -18.41 -14.30
N GLY A 357 -24.60 -18.48 -13.04
CA GLY A 357 -23.20 -18.19 -12.65
C GLY A 357 -22.95 -16.76 -12.12
N ALA A 358 -23.79 -15.76 -12.39
CA ALA A 358 -23.60 -14.40 -11.91
C ALA A 358 -23.57 -14.26 -10.36
N ALA A 359 -24.24 -15.17 -9.66
CA ALA A 359 -24.23 -15.20 -8.20
C ALA A 359 -22.88 -15.66 -7.62
N ARG A 360 -22.23 -16.65 -8.27
CA ARG A 360 -20.91 -17.14 -7.84
C ARG A 360 -19.83 -16.10 -8.15
N SER A 361 -19.87 -15.46 -9.32
CA SER A 361 -18.93 -14.39 -9.67
C SER A 361 -19.04 -13.18 -8.74
N ALA A 362 -20.26 -12.84 -8.27
CA ALA A 362 -20.47 -11.76 -7.32
C ALA A 362 -19.89 -12.06 -5.92
N GLU A 363 -20.02 -13.28 -5.43
CA GLU A 363 -19.45 -13.69 -4.15
C GLU A 363 -17.92 -13.74 -4.20
N THR A 364 -17.36 -14.28 -5.27
CA THR A 364 -15.91 -14.27 -5.51
C THR A 364 -15.37 -12.85 -5.56
N LEU A 365 -16.00 -11.96 -6.32
CA LEU A 365 -15.57 -10.57 -6.44
C LEU A 365 -15.55 -9.83 -5.09
N LEU A 366 -16.59 -10.04 -4.25
CA LEU A 366 -16.62 -9.47 -2.89
C LEU A 366 -15.53 -10.06 -2.00
N THR A 367 -15.39 -11.39 -2.02
CA THR A 367 -14.34 -12.08 -1.27
C THR A 367 -12.97 -11.58 -1.68
N ASP A 368 -12.70 -11.48 -2.97
CA ASP A 368 -11.42 -10.99 -3.51
C ASP A 368 -11.17 -9.53 -3.12
N GLY A 369 -12.20 -8.67 -3.14
CA GLY A 369 -12.09 -7.29 -2.66
C GLY A 369 -11.71 -7.19 -1.19
N HIS A 370 -12.29 -8.04 -0.33
CA HIS A 370 -11.96 -8.09 1.09
C HIS A 370 -10.61 -8.74 1.40
N LEU A 371 -10.09 -9.57 0.48
CA LEU A 371 -8.82 -10.29 0.64
C LEU A 371 -7.66 -9.67 -0.15
N GLY A 372 -7.81 -8.46 -0.66
CA GLY A 372 -6.76 -7.79 -1.41
C GLY A 372 -6.43 -8.44 -2.75
N ARG A 373 -7.43 -9.06 -3.40
CA ARG A 373 -7.27 -9.79 -4.66
C ARG A 373 -8.13 -9.17 -5.76
N GLY A 374 -7.82 -9.51 -7.02
CA GLY A 374 -8.62 -9.08 -8.16
C GLY A 374 -8.74 -7.56 -8.31
N PRO A 375 -9.68 -7.07 -9.15
CA PRO A 375 -9.78 -5.66 -9.52
C PRO A 375 -10.17 -4.72 -8.37
N LEU A 376 -10.72 -5.25 -7.27
CA LEU A 376 -11.13 -4.47 -6.10
C LEU A 376 -10.06 -4.41 -5.00
N GLY A 377 -9.06 -5.29 -5.00
CA GLY A 377 -8.14 -5.41 -3.89
C GLY A 377 -6.67 -5.59 -4.24
N ALA A 378 -6.33 -6.19 -5.40
CA ALA A 378 -4.96 -6.51 -5.75
C ALA A 378 -4.04 -5.29 -5.77
N GLU A 379 -2.78 -5.51 -5.46
CA GLU A 379 -1.71 -4.52 -5.61
C GLU A 379 -1.69 -3.98 -7.06
N PRO A 380 -1.51 -2.67 -7.27
CA PRO A 380 -1.61 -2.08 -8.60
C PRO A 380 -0.45 -2.47 -9.50
N THR A 381 -0.69 -2.44 -10.82
CA THR A 381 0.35 -2.48 -11.85
C THR A 381 0.44 -1.11 -12.50
N TYR A 382 1.65 -0.58 -12.65
CA TYR A 382 1.90 0.71 -13.28
C TYR A 382 2.39 0.51 -14.72
N SER A 383 2.10 1.46 -15.60
CA SER A 383 2.73 1.47 -16.92
C SER A 383 4.18 1.93 -16.77
N PRO A 384 5.19 1.09 -17.05
CA PRO A 384 6.57 1.51 -16.94
C PRO A 384 6.89 2.55 -18.02
N PRO A 385 7.77 3.53 -17.74
CA PRO A 385 8.19 4.55 -18.71
C PRO A 385 8.88 3.92 -19.93
N MET A 386 9.55 2.80 -19.75
CA MET A 386 10.10 1.96 -20.81
C MET A 386 9.89 0.49 -20.43
N ALA A 387 9.08 -0.22 -21.19
CA ALA A 387 8.87 -1.65 -21.00
C ALA A 387 10.02 -2.45 -21.66
N VAL A 388 11.17 -2.57 -20.99
CA VAL A 388 12.21 -3.50 -21.43
C VAL A 388 11.89 -4.87 -20.85
N ARG A 389 11.31 -5.74 -21.67
CA ARG A 389 11.06 -7.14 -21.36
C ARG A 389 11.83 -8.03 -22.31
N GLU A 390 13.07 -8.30 -22.02
CA GLU A 390 13.85 -9.27 -22.79
C GLU A 390 13.57 -10.72 -22.38
N VAL A 391 13.21 -10.92 -21.11
CA VAL A 391 12.97 -12.24 -20.55
C VAL A 391 11.59 -12.27 -19.89
N PRO A 392 10.74 -13.26 -20.22
CA PRO A 392 9.46 -13.43 -19.56
C PRO A 392 9.66 -13.86 -18.10
N THR A 393 8.86 -13.28 -17.22
CA THR A 393 8.76 -13.65 -15.79
C THR A 393 7.29 -13.72 -15.40
N ALA A 394 6.97 -14.32 -14.25
CA ALA A 394 5.60 -14.33 -13.74
C ALA A 394 5.09 -12.92 -13.38
N THR A 395 6.01 -11.98 -13.11
CA THR A 395 5.70 -10.57 -12.93
C THR A 395 5.96 -9.81 -14.23
N GLU A 396 4.95 -9.12 -14.76
CA GLU A 396 5.12 -8.20 -15.88
C GLU A 396 5.81 -6.91 -15.44
N PRO A 397 6.60 -6.22 -16.31
CA PRO A 397 7.09 -4.88 -16.00
C PRO A 397 5.95 -3.94 -15.58
N GLY A 398 6.18 -3.19 -14.51
CA GLY A 398 5.17 -2.37 -13.83
C GLY A 398 4.38 -3.10 -12.76
N GLY A 399 4.42 -4.43 -12.71
CA GLY A 399 3.78 -5.23 -11.66
C GLY A 399 4.64 -5.36 -10.39
N PRO A 400 4.01 -5.71 -9.26
CA PRO A 400 4.70 -5.90 -7.99
C PRO A 400 5.58 -7.16 -8.04
N VAL A 401 6.83 -7.05 -7.55
CA VAL A 401 7.76 -8.19 -7.54
C VAL A 401 7.33 -9.29 -6.58
N ALA A 402 7.63 -10.54 -6.94
CA ALA A 402 7.47 -11.68 -6.06
C ALA A 402 8.41 -11.56 -4.84
N ASN A 403 7.91 -11.94 -3.66
CA ASN A 403 8.70 -11.92 -2.43
C ASN A 403 9.55 -13.20 -2.32
N VAL A 404 10.71 -13.20 -2.96
CA VAL A 404 11.65 -14.32 -2.97
C VAL A 404 12.82 -14.04 -2.03
N PRO A 405 13.49 -15.07 -1.46
CA PRO A 405 14.74 -14.89 -0.73
C PRO A 405 15.82 -14.35 -1.67
N VAL A 406 16.52 -13.30 -1.22
CA VAL A 406 17.66 -12.72 -1.93
C VAL A 406 18.86 -12.62 -0.99
N THR A 407 20.06 -12.79 -1.54
CA THR A 407 21.33 -12.68 -0.81
C THR A 407 22.04 -11.38 -1.22
N ALA A 408 22.39 -10.59 -0.22
CA ALA A 408 23.16 -9.36 -0.38
C ALA A 408 24.69 -9.64 -0.42
N PRO A 409 25.54 -8.68 -0.85
CA PRO A 409 27.00 -8.84 -0.92
C PRO A 409 27.69 -9.22 0.39
N ASP A 410 27.11 -8.85 1.54
CA ASP A 410 27.59 -9.24 2.86
C ASP A 410 27.24 -10.70 3.23
N GLY A 411 26.47 -11.37 2.38
CA GLY A 411 26.01 -12.74 2.54
C GLY A 411 24.74 -12.88 3.39
N SER A 412 24.11 -11.79 3.81
CA SER A 412 22.80 -11.84 4.46
C SER A 412 21.73 -12.25 3.46
N THR A 413 20.79 -13.09 3.89
CA THR A 413 19.65 -13.54 3.08
C THR A 413 18.37 -13.07 3.74
N VAL A 414 17.59 -12.30 2.98
CA VAL A 414 16.32 -11.71 3.42
C VAL A 414 15.27 -11.80 2.31
N PRO A 415 13.97 -11.73 2.62
CA PRO A 415 12.95 -11.57 1.60
C PRO A 415 13.15 -10.29 0.79
N LEU A 416 12.98 -10.34 -0.53
CA LEU A 416 13.20 -9.20 -1.43
C LEU A 416 12.39 -7.96 -1.02
N ARG A 417 11.15 -8.15 -0.60
CA ARG A 417 10.26 -7.04 -0.20
C ARG A 417 10.64 -6.37 1.11
N ASP A 418 11.47 -6.99 1.94
CA ASP A 418 11.97 -6.37 3.18
C ASP A 418 13.00 -5.28 2.90
N LEU A 419 13.60 -5.27 1.70
CA LEU A 419 14.57 -4.26 1.24
C LEU A 419 13.92 -3.06 0.55
N LEU A 420 12.59 -3.06 0.38
CA LEU A 420 11.86 -1.95 -0.26
C LEU A 420 11.79 -0.69 0.63
N GLY A 421 11.43 0.43 0.02
CA GLY A 421 11.17 1.68 0.73
C GLY A 421 12.43 2.47 1.14
N GLN A 422 13.64 2.01 0.80
CA GLN A 422 14.90 2.66 1.17
C GLN A 422 15.41 3.66 0.11
N GLY A 423 14.60 4.00 -0.90
CA GLY A 423 14.98 4.93 -1.98
C GLY A 423 16.07 4.40 -2.90
N ARG A 424 16.29 3.10 -2.93
CA ARG A 424 17.30 2.42 -3.75
C ARG A 424 16.64 1.61 -4.85
N LEU A 425 17.27 1.58 -6.02
CA LEU A 425 16.97 0.57 -7.02
C LEU A 425 17.53 -0.79 -6.55
N LEU A 426 16.85 -1.88 -6.87
CA LEU A 426 17.39 -3.21 -6.61
C LEU A 426 17.67 -3.89 -7.95
N VAL A 427 18.88 -4.40 -8.11
CA VAL A 427 19.29 -5.24 -9.24
C VAL A 427 19.44 -6.66 -8.74
N VAL A 428 18.60 -7.57 -9.20
CA VAL A 428 18.57 -8.97 -8.75
C VAL A 428 19.03 -9.88 -9.88
N LEU A 429 20.13 -10.62 -9.66
CA LEU A 429 20.55 -11.70 -10.56
C LEU A 429 19.90 -13.02 -10.12
N VAL A 430 19.20 -13.68 -11.03
CA VAL A 430 18.68 -15.02 -10.82
C VAL A 430 19.79 -16.04 -11.14
N ALA A 431 20.33 -16.68 -10.13
CA ALA A 431 21.47 -17.61 -10.23
C ALA A 431 21.22 -18.88 -9.39
N PRO A 432 20.60 -19.92 -9.98
CA PRO A 432 20.31 -21.18 -9.29
C PRO A 432 21.57 -21.84 -8.72
N GLY A 433 21.44 -22.39 -7.52
CA GLY A 433 22.53 -23.08 -6.82
C GLY A 433 23.48 -22.17 -6.02
N THR A 434 23.23 -20.84 -6.00
CA THR A 434 24.09 -19.91 -5.22
C THR A 434 23.92 -20.03 -3.72
N GLY A 435 22.84 -20.62 -3.22
CA GLY A 435 22.63 -20.89 -1.81
C GLY A 435 23.68 -21.85 -1.19
N VAL A 436 24.48 -22.56 -2.01
CA VAL A 436 25.53 -23.48 -1.60
C VAL A 436 26.94 -22.86 -1.70
N TRP A 437 27.07 -21.68 -2.29
CA TRP A 437 28.38 -21.06 -2.52
C TRP A 437 28.89 -20.34 -1.30
N ASP A 438 30.22 -20.47 -1.07
CA ASP A 438 30.93 -19.73 -0.01
C ASP A 438 30.76 -18.21 -0.29
N ARG A 439 30.16 -17.52 0.67
CA ARG A 439 29.76 -16.12 0.66
C ARG A 439 30.84 -15.12 0.23
N ARG A 440 32.09 -15.54 0.20
CA ARG A 440 33.25 -14.71 -0.16
C ARG A 440 33.60 -14.73 -1.65
N HIS A 441 33.09 -15.67 -2.42
CA HIS A 441 33.54 -15.92 -3.79
C HIS A 441 32.50 -15.54 -4.87
N TRP A 442 31.21 -15.38 -4.53
CA TRP A 442 30.21 -15.16 -5.55
C TRP A 442 30.35 -13.79 -6.26
N LEU A 443 30.84 -12.71 -5.57
CA LEU A 443 31.13 -11.42 -6.19
C LEU A 443 32.25 -11.48 -7.23
N GLY A 444 33.16 -12.45 -7.11
CA GLY A 444 34.27 -12.65 -8.04
C GLY A 444 34.01 -13.69 -9.14
N ALA A 445 32.85 -14.34 -9.15
CA ALA A 445 32.58 -15.47 -10.03
C ALA A 445 31.60 -15.13 -11.16
N GLY A 446 31.79 -15.74 -12.33
CA GLY A 446 30.82 -15.70 -13.43
C GLY A 446 30.48 -14.30 -13.92
N LEU A 447 29.19 -13.97 -13.88
CA LEU A 447 28.64 -12.68 -14.35
C LEU A 447 28.76 -11.55 -13.33
N MET A 448 29.03 -11.86 -12.07
CA MET A 448 28.97 -10.90 -10.96
C MET A 448 29.93 -9.72 -11.06
N PRO A 449 31.24 -9.88 -11.40
CA PRO A 449 32.15 -8.74 -11.49
C PRO A 449 31.66 -7.69 -12.52
N ARG A 450 31.14 -8.17 -13.64
CA ARG A 450 30.62 -7.30 -14.71
C ARG A 450 29.33 -6.61 -14.29
N LEU A 451 28.44 -7.34 -13.61
CA LEU A 451 27.18 -6.78 -13.10
C LEU A 451 27.45 -5.77 -11.97
N ALA A 452 28.36 -6.07 -11.05
CA ALA A 452 28.74 -5.15 -9.97
C ALA A 452 29.35 -3.85 -10.52
N ALA A 453 30.22 -3.95 -11.54
CA ALA A 453 30.74 -2.76 -12.22
C ALA A 453 29.63 -1.93 -12.88
N ALA A 454 28.67 -2.56 -13.55
CA ALA A 454 27.54 -1.88 -14.16
C ALA A 454 26.65 -1.19 -13.09
N VAL A 455 26.34 -1.89 -12.00
CA VAL A 455 25.54 -1.33 -10.89
C VAL A 455 26.25 -0.14 -10.22
N SER A 456 27.57 -0.24 -10.01
CA SER A 456 28.37 0.86 -9.42
C SER A 456 28.42 2.12 -10.29
N ALA A 457 28.19 2.01 -11.59
CA ALA A 457 28.14 3.14 -12.51
C ALA A 457 26.75 3.79 -12.61
N LEU A 458 25.72 3.25 -11.93
CA LEU A 458 24.39 3.85 -11.92
C LEU A 458 24.39 5.16 -11.12
N PRO A 459 23.68 6.20 -11.58
CA PRO A 459 23.64 7.50 -10.89
C PRO A 459 22.67 7.51 -9.69
N VAL A 460 22.00 6.41 -9.44
CA VAL A 460 21.06 6.20 -8.32
C VAL A 460 21.64 5.16 -7.38
N ARG A 461 21.43 5.33 -6.08
CA ARG A 461 21.80 4.29 -5.11
C ARG A 461 21.10 2.98 -5.50
N THR A 462 21.90 1.94 -5.69
CA THR A 462 21.41 0.65 -6.19
C THR A 462 22.06 -0.47 -5.40
N ASP A 463 21.25 -1.40 -4.93
CA ASP A 463 21.73 -2.61 -4.26
C ASP A 463 21.77 -3.77 -5.27
N LEU A 464 22.88 -4.52 -5.25
CA LEU A 464 23.07 -5.72 -6.06
C LEU A 464 22.75 -6.94 -5.20
N LEU A 465 21.84 -7.78 -5.68
CA LEU A 465 21.31 -8.92 -4.97
C LEU A 465 21.37 -10.17 -5.86
N VAL A 466 21.36 -11.35 -5.24
CA VAL A 466 21.26 -12.64 -5.93
C VAL A 466 20.06 -13.41 -5.38
N ALA A 467 19.24 -13.95 -6.28
CA ALA A 467 18.18 -14.89 -5.95
C ALA A 467 18.54 -16.29 -6.49
N ASP A 468 18.29 -17.33 -5.73
CA ASP A 468 18.40 -18.72 -6.20
C ASP A 468 17.39 -19.03 -7.30
N GLY A 469 16.23 -18.41 -7.25
CA GLY A 469 15.18 -18.50 -8.26
C GLY A 469 14.20 -17.31 -8.19
N TYR A 470 13.53 -17.05 -9.31
CA TYR A 470 12.44 -16.09 -9.37
C TYR A 470 11.32 -16.67 -10.27
N PRO A 471 10.03 -16.55 -9.89
CA PRO A 471 8.94 -17.18 -10.61
C PRO A 471 8.93 -16.83 -12.10
N GLY A 472 8.98 -17.86 -12.96
CA GLY A 472 8.97 -17.73 -14.40
C GLY A 472 10.28 -17.24 -15.04
N ALA A 473 11.29 -16.87 -14.27
CA ALA A 473 12.57 -16.39 -14.80
C ALA A 473 13.56 -17.54 -15.00
N PRO A 474 14.20 -17.67 -16.19
CA PRO A 474 15.34 -18.58 -16.37
C PRO A 474 16.58 -18.11 -15.61
N ALA A 475 17.56 -19.01 -15.46
CA ALA A 475 18.86 -18.67 -14.90
C ALA A 475 19.52 -17.51 -15.66
N HIS A 476 20.29 -16.71 -14.95
CA HIS A 476 21.00 -15.52 -15.42
C HIS A 476 20.10 -14.34 -15.85
N THR A 477 18.81 -14.39 -15.53
CA THR A 477 17.94 -13.22 -15.67
C THR A 477 18.39 -12.15 -14.68
N VAL A 478 18.49 -10.91 -15.15
CA VAL A 478 18.72 -9.73 -14.32
C VAL A 478 17.41 -8.94 -14.24
N LEU A 479 16.93 -8.71 -13.02
CA LEU A 479 15.74 -7.92 -12.74
C LEU A 479 16.17 -6.53 -12.25
N LEU A 480 15.53 -5.48 -12.76
CA LEU A 480 15.62 -4.12 -12.23
C LEU A 480 14.32 -3.78 -11.52
N VAL A 481 14.42 -3.50 -10.22
CA VAL A 481 13.27 -3.25 -9.34
C VAL A 481 13.32 -1.83 -8.80
N ARG A 482 12.18 -1.15 -8.83
CA ARG A 482 11.99 0.21 -8.28
C ARG A 482 11.99 0.19 -6.74
N PRO A 483 12.25 1.35 -6.09
CA PRO A 483 12.22 1.45 -4.63
C PRO A 483 10.87 1.09 -3.99
N ASP A 484 9.77 1.24 -4.72
CA ASP A 484 8.40 0.88 -4.33
C ASP A 484 8.01 -0.56 -4.70
N GLY A 485 8.98 -1.41 -5.07
CA GLY A 485 8.78 -2.84 -5.30
C GLY A 485 8.15 -3.22 -6.63
N HIS A 486 8.11 -2.32 -7.61
CA HIS A 486 7.60 -2.63 -8.94
C HIS A 486 8.74 -3.02 -9.88
N LEU A 487 8.52 -4.08 -10.66
CA LEU A 487 9.47 -4.53 -11.67
C LEU A 487 9.58 -3.48 -12.79
N ALA A 488 10.75 -2.93 -13.01
CA ALA A 488 10.97 -1.96 -14.07
C ALA A 488 11.38 -2.61 -15.39
N ALA A 489 12.30 -3.58 -15.33
CA ALA A 489 12.83 -4.25 -16.52
C ALA A 489 13.37 -5.65 -16.19
N THR A 490 13.50 -6.49 -17.25
CA THR A 490 14.15 -7.79 -17.20
C THR A 490 15.13 -7.94 -18.36
N PHE A 491 16.31 -8.49 -18.09
CA PHE A 491 17.39 -8.63 -19.08
C PHE A 491 17.90 -10.08 -19.14
N ALA A 492 18.28 -10.53 -20.34
CA ALA A 492 18.94 -11.81 -20.56
C ALA A 492 20.45 -11.68 -20.27
N GLY A 493 20.85 -11.88 -19.02
CA GLY A 493 22.22 -11.71 -18.58
C GLY A 493 22.60 -10.24 -18.30
N VAL A 494 23.91 -9.99 -18.22
CA VAL A 494 24.44 -8.65 -17.90
C VAL A 494 24.53 -7.79 -19.16
N ARG A 495 23.67 -6.79 -19.23
CA ARG A 495 23.55 -5.84 -20.33
C ARG A 495 23.66 -4.40 -19.81
N PRO A 496 24.91 -3.86 -19.67
CA PRO A 496 25.11 -2.59 -19.00
C PRO A 496 24.42 -1.41 -19.70
N ALA A 497 24.43 -1.34 -21.04
CA ALA A 497 23.81 -0.25 -21.79
C ALA A 497 22.30 -0.18 -21.54
N GLU A 498 21.63 -1.30 -21.68
CA GLU A 498 20.18 -1.43 -21.48
C GLU A 498 19.79 -1.20 -20.01
N LEU A 499 20.62 -1.65 -19.06
CA LEU A 499 20.44 -1.36 -17.64
C LEU A 499 20.52 0.13 -17.33
N TYR A 500 21.47 0.85 -17.98
CA TYR A 500 21.61 2.30 -17.82
C TYR A 500 20.41 3.03 -18.41
N GLU A 501 19.97 2.67 -19.61
CA GLU A 501 18.80 3.26 -20.25
C GLU A 501 17.53 3.05 -19.40
N ALA A 502 17.34 1.86 -18.85
CA ALA A 502 16.20 1.58 -17.99
C ALA A 502 16.27 2.37 -16.66
N ALA A 503 17.43 2.50 -16.05
CA ALA A 503 17.62 3.28 -14.84
C ALA A 503 17.40 4.79 -15.08
N ASP A 504 17.85 5.31 -16.23
CA ASP A 504 17.60 6.71 -16.62
C ASP A 504 16.12 6.95 -16.92
N ALA A 505 15.43 6.00 -17.56
CA ALA A 505 13.99 6.08 -17.78
C ALA A 505 13.18 6.10 -16.47
N ILE A 506 13.61 5.34 -15.45
CA ILE A 506 12.98 5.38 -14.12
C ILE A 506 13.10 6.77 -13.49
N ARG A 507 14.24 7.43 -13.67
CA ARG A 507 14.49 8.79 -13.19
C ARG A 507 13.80 9.87 -14.04
N ALA A 508 13.29 9.49 -15.21
CA ALA A 508 12.88 10.41 -16.28
C ALA A 508 14.00 11.44 -16.60
N GLY A 509 15.24 11.00 -16.54
CA GLY A 509 16.44 11.80 -16.80
C GLY A 509 16.93 11.63 -18.23
N ALA A 510 17.63 12.63 -18.75
CA ALA A 510 18.39 12.47 -19.99
C ALA A 510 19.55 11.47 -19.79
N PRO A 511 19.90 10.66 -20.81
CA PRO A 511 21.01 9.73 -20.70
C PRO A 511 22.32 10.49 -20.37
N GLU A 512 22.96 10.11 -19.26
CA GLU A 512 24.28 10.65 -18.92
C GLU A 512 25.38 9.89 -19.68
N ALA A 513 26.39 10.60 -20.21
CA ALA A 513 27.56 9.97 -20.81
C ALA A 513 28.33 9.18 -19.73
N ARG A 514 28.35 7.87 -19.85
CA ARG A 514 29.00 6.96 -18.89
C ARG A 514 30.21 6.29 -19.53
N PRO A 515 31.26 5.97 -18.75
CA PRO A 515 32.39 5.20 -19.27
C PRO A 515 31.91 3.85 -19.80
N ALA A 516 32.44 3.44 -20.94
CA ALA A 516 32.17 2.10 -21.48
C ALA A 516 32.59 1.03 -20.45
N PRO A 517 31.79 -0.02 -20.24
CA PRO A 517 32.15 -1.10 -19.34
C PRO A 517 33.47 -1.74 -19.79
N PRO A 518 34.36 -2.18 -18.87
CA PRO A 518 35.60 -2.81 -19.23
C PRO A 518 35.33 -4.03 -20.12
N PRO A 519 36.16 -4.28 -21.17
CA PRO A 519 35.98 -5.42 -22.06
C PRO A 519 36.02 -6.71 -21.25
N ALA A 520 35.16 -7.66 -21.61
CA ALA A 520 35.14 -8.98 -20.99
C ALA A 520 36.55 -9.58 -21.10
N THR A 521 37.21 -9.81 -19.95
CA THR A 521 38.46 -10.57 -19.90
C THR A 521 38.16 -11.94 -20.51
N ALA A 522 38.85 -12.26 -21.61
CA ALA A 522 38.77 -13.59 -22.23
C ALA A 522 39.10 -14.65 -21.15
N PRO A 523 38.41 -15.78 -21.15
CA PRO A 523 38.73 -16.86 -20.22
C PRO A 523 40.20 -17.22 -20.40
N ALA A 524 40.96 -17.23 -19.30
CA ALA A 524 42.32 -17.67 -19.30
C ALA A 524 42.40 -19.08 -19.92
N THR A 525 43.11 -19.22 -21.03
CA THR A 525 43.38 -20.50 -21.65
C THR A 525 44.09 -21.37 -20.64
N ALA A 526 43.45 -22.48 -20.31
CA ALA A 526 44.05 -23.48 -19.44
C ALA A 526 45.45 -23.90 -19.98
N PRO A 527 46.46 -24.04 -19.14
CA PRO A 527 47.77 -24.51 -19.57
C PRO A 527 47.61 -25.94 -20.10
N THR A 528 48.01 -26.15 -21.34
CA THR A 528 48.11 -27.48 -21.95
C THR A 528 49.18 -28.26 -21.14
N SER A 529 48.75 -29.26 -20.38
CA SER A 529 49.67 -30.20 -19.77
C SER A 529 50.33 -31.02 -20.87
N VAL A 530 51.59 -30.76 -21.14
CA VAL A 530 52.47 -31.68 -21.84
C VAL A 530 52.75 -32.84 -20.91
N ILE A 531 52.25 -34.01 -21.23
CA ILE A 531 52.64 -35.29 -20.60
C ILE A 531 53.80 -35.77 -21.44
N ASP A 532 55.00 -35.86 -20.84
CA ASP A 532 56.09 -36.75 -21.20
C ASP A 532 56.06 -38.00 -20.34
#